data_ee69a9fa8ca57c7c35ee6bbed0474670
#
_entry.id   ee69a9fa8ca57c7c35ee6bbed0474670
#
_cell.length_a   1.000
_cell.length_b   1.000
_cell.length_c   1.000
_cell.angle_alpha   90.00
_cell.angle_beta   90.00
_cell.angle_gamma   90.00
#
_symmetry.space_group_name_H-M   'P 1'
#
loop_
_entity.id
_entity.type
_entity.pdbx_description
1 polymer ?
#
loop_
_entity_poly.entity_id
_entity_poly.type
_entity_poly.pdbx_seq_one_letter_code
_entity_poly.pdbx_strand_id
1 'polypeptide(L)'
;MAPWKWNIFWADLDPVKGSEQAGKRPVLVVSNDIVNQALPVVTVLPLTSLKPGRFIYPTEAKLMAGETGLHQDSIAMAHQIRAIMKNRLGNQCGQITQQSDKNAVEQAMRVYLDL
;
A
#
# COMPACT_ATOMS: atom_id res chain seq x y z
N MET A 1 3.65 -19.34 4.87
CA MET A 1 3.26 -18.04 5.38
C MET A 1 3.69 -16.93 4.44
N ALA A 2 2.83 -15.94 4.26
CA ALA A 2 3.09 -14.85 3.33
C ALA A 2 3.67 -13.65 4.10
N PRO A 3 5.00 -13.43 4.08
CA PRO A 3 5.61 -12.40 4.93
C PRO A 3 5.45 -10.99 4.39
N TRP A 4 5.05 -10.79 3.14
CA TRP A 4 4.98 -9.46 2.52
C TRP A 4 3.59 -9.09 2.04
N LYS A 5 3.01 -9.84 1.12
CA LYS A 5 1.75 -9.45 0.48
C LYS A 5 0.64 -9.25 1.51
N TRP A 6 -0.10 -8.15 1.36
CA TRP A 6 -1.19 -7.71 2.25
C TRP A 6 -0.72 -7.21 3.61
N ASN A 7 0.59 -7.14 3.86
CA ASN A 7 1.14 -6.52 5.06
C ASN A 7 1.54 -5.08 4.76
N ILE A 8 1.43 -4.25 5.79
CA ILE A 8 1.72 -2.81 5.71
C ILE A 8 2.97 -2.55 6.54
N PHE A 9 3.95 -1.90 5.92
CA PHE A 9 5.25 -1.59 6.55
C PHE A 9 5.52 -0.10 6.45
N TRP A 10 6.25 0.43 7.42
CA TRP A 10 6.88 1.73 7.25
C TRP A 10 7.96 1.62 6.17
N ALA A 11 8.04 2.63 5.32
CA ALA A 11 9.09 2.71 4.31
C ALA A 11 9.45 4.16 4.06
N ASP A 12 10.74 4.41 3.75
CA ASP A 12 11.20 5.71 3.31
C ASP A 12 11.15 5.73 1.79
N LEU A 13 10.33 6.59 1.22
CA LEU A 13 10.12 6.68 -0.22
C LEU A 13 11.01 7.72 -0.90
N ASP A 14 11.79 8.47 -0.15
CA ASP A 14 12.74 9.43 -0.71
C ASP A 14 13.95 8.71 -1.34
N PRO A 15 14.55 9.30 -2.39
CA PRO A 15 14.15 10.51 -3.09
C PRO A 15 13.02 10.28 -4.09
N VAL A 16 12.20 11.31 -4.30
CA VAL A 16 11.08 11.29 -5.26
C VAL A 16 11.12 12.56 -6.11
N LYS A 17 10.29 12.58 -7.17
CA LYS A 17 10.14 13.73 -8.07
C LYS A 17 8.69 14.15 -8.16
N GLY A 18 8.45 15.45 -8.20
CA GLY A 18 7.15 16.04 -8.46
C GLY A 18 6.09 15.58 -7.45
N SER A 19 4.99 15.07 -7.96
CA SER A 19 3.84 14.66 -7.15
C SER A 19 3.91 13.21 -6.65
N GLU A 20 5.06 12.54 -6.81
CA GLU A 20 5.26 11.24 -6.18
C GLU A 20 5.19 11.35 -4.67
N GLN A 21 4.65 10.31 -4.02
CA GLN A 21 4.58 10.29 -2.56
C GLN A 21 5.97 10.18 -1.98
N ALA A 22 6.28 11.06 -1.01
CA ALA A 22 7.59 11.24 -0.43
C ALA A 22 7.61 10.91 1.05
N GLY A 23 8.81 10.77 1.60
CA GLY A 23 9.07 10.63 3.02
C GLY A 23 8.75 9.26 3.57
N LYS A 24 8.80 9.17 4.90
CA LYS A 24 8.46 7.93 5.61
C LYS A 24 6.96 7.84 5.76
N ARG A 25 6.40 6.73 5.29
CA ARG A 25 4.97 6.48 5.38
C ARG A 25 4.66 5.00 5.30
N PRO A 26 3.46 4.57 5.73
CA PRO A 26 3.04 3.20 5.54
C PRO A 26 2.90 2.87 4.06
N VAL A 27 3.33 1.68 3.68
CA VAL A 27 3.14 1.16 2.33
C VAL A 27 2.55 -0.25 2.42
N LEU A 28 1.63 -0.55 1.50
CA LEU A 28 1.00 -1.87 1.41
C LEU A 28 1.69 -2.67 0.32
N VAL A 29 2.21 -3.85 0.66
CA VAL A 29 2.80 -4.74 -0.34
C VAL A 29 1.67 -5.47 -1.07
N VAL A 30 1.68 -5.37 -2.39
CA VAL A 30 0.65 -5.98 -3.25
C VAL A 30 1.21 -7.04 -4.20
N SER A 31 2.52 -7.17 -4.32
CA SER A 31 3.14 -8.15 -5.21
C SER A 31 3.08 -9.56 -4.62
N ASN A 32 3.15 -10.54 -5.50
CA ASN A 32 3.06 -11.96 -5.19
C ASN A 32 4.24 -12.42 -4.33
N ASP A 33 3.98 -13.16 -3.25
CA ASP A 33 5.01 -13.55 -2.29
C ASP A 33 6.05 -14.54 -2.85
N ILE A 34 5.67 -15.39 -3.81
CA ILE A 34 6.65 -16.25 -4.46
C ILE A 34 7.67 -15.40 -5.21
N VAL A 35 7.21 -14.37 -5.90
CA VAL A 35 8.07 -13.42 -6.62
C VAL A 35 8.82 -12.54 -5.64
N ASN A 36 8.18 -12.08 -4.58
CA ASN A 36 8.81 -11.25 -3.54
C ASN A 36 10.00 -11.96 -2.91
N GLN A 37 9.85 -13.26 -2.68
CA GLN A 37 10.93 -14.05 -2.10
C GLN A 37 12.12 -14.17 -3.05
N ALA A 38 11.86 -14.26 -4.35
CA ALA A 38 12.89 -14.46 -5.36
C ALA A 38 13.61 -13.18 -5.77
N LEU A 39 12.94 -12.04 -5.72
CA LEU A 39 13.48 -10.75 -6.19
C LEU A 39 13.92 -9.86 -5.04
N PRO A 40 14.86 -8.93 -5.28
CA PRO A 40 15.27 -7.96 -4.27
C PRO A 40 14.26 -6.83 -4.06
N VAL A 41 13.21 -6.78 -4.87
CA VAL A 41 12.19 -5.72 -4.82
C VAL A 41 10.82 -6.29 -4.47
N VAL A 42 9.96 -5.41 -3.95
CA VAL A 42 8.52 -5.64 -3.79
C VAL A 42 7.76 -4.48 -4.41
N THR A 43 6.52 -4.71 -4.82
CA THR A 43 5.67 -3.64 -5.32
C THR A 43 4.70 -3.21 -4.24
N VAL A 44 4.61 -1.90 -4.04
CA VAL A 44 3.84 -1.32 -2.94
C VAL A 44 2.90 -0.23 -3.43
N LEU A 45 1.84 -0.03 -2.64
CA LEU A 45 0.97 1.14 -2.74
C LEU A 45 1.24 2.01 -1.50
N PRO A 46 1.67 3.27 -1.69
CA PRO A 46 1.77 4.19 -0.55
C PRO A 46 0.40 4.48 0.04
N LEU A 47 0.35 4.64 1.36
CA LEU A 47 -0.84 5.02 2.07
C LEU A 47 -0.77 6.48 2.49
N THR A 48 -1.92 7.13 2.55
CA THR A 48 -2.07 8.47 3.13
C THR A 48 -3.23 8.46 4.12
N SER A 49 -3.24 9.40 5.07
CA SER A 49 -4.31 9.51 6.05
C SER A 49 -5.61 9.95 5.38
N LEU A 50 -6.71 9.34 5.81
CA LEU A 50 -8.04 9.76 5.37
C LEU A 50 -8.49 10.95 6.21
N LYS A 51 -8.50 12.13 5.61
CA LYS A 51 -8.99 13.35 6.25
C LYS A 51 -10.51 13.44 6.12
N PRO A 52 -11.21 14.08 7.08
CA PRO A 52 -12.65 14.29 6.98
C PRO A 52 -13.02 15.01 5.68
N GLY A 53 -14.05 14.51 5.00
CA GLY A 53 -14.55 15.10 3.77
C GLY A 53 -13.71 14.82 2.51
N ARG A 54 -12.66 14.01 2.64
CA ARG A 54 -11.82 13.68 1.49
C ARG A 54 -12.54 12.73 0.53
N PHE A 55 -12.56 13.11 -0.75
CA PHE A 55 -13.12 12.26 -1.80
C PHE A 55 -12.20 11.06 -2.07
N ILE A 56 -12.77 9.87 -2.25
CA ILE A 56 -12.03 8.66 -2.59
C ILE A 56 -12.17 8.44 -4.10
N TYR A 57 -11.05 8.51 -4.81
CA TYR A 57 -11.02 8.31 -6.26
C TYR A 57 -11.08 6.82 -6.61
N PRO A 58 -11.51 6.47 -7.85
CA PRO A 58 -11.56 5.05 -8.27
C PRO A 58 -10.21 4.33 -8.22
N THR A 59 -9.10 5.07 -8.25
CA THR A 59 -7.74 4.51 -8.14
C THR A 59 -7.28 4.38 -6.69
N GLU A 60 -8.18 4.55 -5.73
CA GLU A 60 -7.87 4.54 -4.31
C GLU A 60 -8.76 3.56 -3.57
N ALA A 61 -8.24 3.01 -2.47
CA ALA A 61 -8.98 2.12 -1.60
C ALA A 61 -8.94 2.64 -0.16
N LYS A 62 -10.12 2.76 0.46
CA LYS A 62 -10.25 3.18 1.85
C LYS A 62 -9.98 1.99 2.76
N LEU A 63 -9.14 2.19 3.76
CA LEU A 63 -8.75 1.16 4.73
C LEU A 63 -9.01 1.69 6.13
N MET A 64 -9.84 0.98 6.90
CA MET A 64 -10.23 1.40 8.24
C MET A 64 -9.21 0.93 9.28
N ALA A 65 -8.84 1.82 10.19
CA ALA A 65 -7.85 1.54 11.24
C ALA A 65 -8.22 0.33 12.09
N GLY A 66 -9.50 0.22 12.45
CA GLY A 66 -9.97 -0.87 13.31
C GLY A 66 -9.79 -2.27 12.73
N GLU A 67 -9.69 -2.38 11.41
CA GLU A 67 -9.53 -3.67 10.73
C GLU A 67 -8.10 -3.96 10.31
N THR A 68 -7.30 -2.92 10.13
CA THR A 68 -5.94 -3.05 9.59
C THR A 68 -4.85 -2.95 10.65
N GLY A 69 -5.17 -2.44 11.84
CA GLY A 69 -4.19 -2.18 12.89
C GLY A 69 -3.43 -0.88 12.73
N LEU A 70 -3.76 -0.09 11.71
CA LEU A 70 -3.16 1.24 11.54
C LEU A 70 -3.67 2.20 12.61
N HIS A 71 -2.91 3.26 12.88
CA HIS A 71 -3.28 4.27 13.88
C HIS A 71 -4.50 5.08 13.47
N GLN A 72 -4.74 5.23 12.18
CA GLN A 72 -5.84 6.03 11.66
C GLN A 72 -6.33 5.45 10.34
N ASP A 73 -7.57 5.80 9.98
CA ASP A 73 -8.13 5.44 8.69
C ASP A 73 -7.25 5.99 7.59
N SER A 74 -7.04 5.22 6.55
CA SER A 74 -6.06 5.51 5.52
C SER A 74 -6.61 5.22 4.13
N ILE A 75 -5.89 5.69 3.12
CA ILE A 75 -6.20 5.45 1.72
C ILE A 75 -4.98 4.82 1.08
N ALA A 76 -5.16 3.68 0.42
CA ALA A 76 -4.13 3.08 -0.42
C ALA A 76 -4.23 3.65 -1.83
N MET A 77 -3.15 4.19 -2.36
CA MET A 77 -3.14 4.92 -3.62
C MET A 77 -2.54 4.07 -4.73
N ALA A 78 -3.41 3.44 -5.54
CA ALA A 78 -2.94 2.61 -6.65
C ALA A 78 -2.23 3.43 -7.73
N HIS A 79 -2.59 4.71 -7.90
CA HIS A 79 -1.91 5.58 -8.86
C HIS A 79 -0.50 5.98 -8.44
N GLN A 80 -0.08 5.62 -7.24
CA GLN A 80 1.29 5.79 -6.74
C GLN A 80 2.05 4.46 -6.65
N ILE A 81 1.54 3.42 -7.29
CA ILE A 81 2.15 2.08 -7.28
C ILE A 81 3.61 2.15 -7.73
N ARG A 82 4.49 1.49 -6.99
CA ARG A 82 5.92 1.48 -7.34
C ARG A 82 6.62 0.26 -6.76
N ALA A 83 7.71 -0.12 -7.42
CA ALA A 83 8.62 -1.13 -6.89
C ALA A 83 9.68 -0.44 -6.01
N ILE A 84 9.97 -1.05 -4.88
CA ILE A 84 11.05 -0.59 -3.98
C ILE A 84 11.89 -1.79 -3.56
N MET A 85 13.14 -1.52 -3.15
CA MET A 85 14.00 -2.56 -2.59
C MET A 85 13.39 -3.07 -1.29
N LYS A 86 13.43 -4.37 -1.06
CA LYS A 86 12.89 -4.97 0.17
C LYS A 86 13.54 -4.38 1.42
N ASN A 87 14.82 -4.02 1.36
CA ASN A 87 15.51 -3.44 2.52
C ASN A 87 15.06 -2.02 2.87
N ARG A 88 14.20 -1.40 2.05
CA ARG A 88 13.56 -0.12 2.41
C ARG A 88 12.35 -0.30 3.32
N LEU A 89 11.87 -1.53 3.49
CA LEU A 89 10.76 -1.82 4.39
C LEU A 89 11.27 -1.81 5.84
N GLY A 90 10.62 -1.03 6.67
CA GLY A 90 10.87 -0.98 8.10
C GLY A 90 9.94 -1.90 8.88
N ASN A 91 9.51 -1.45 10.05
CA ASN A 91 8.63 -2.25 10.89
C ASN A 91 7.25 -2.39 10.27
N GLN A 92 6.66 -3.57 10.45
CA GLN A 92 5.27 -3.79 10.07
C GLN A 92 4.38 -2.95 11.00
N CYS A 93 3.42 -2.24 10.40
CA CYS A 93 2.50 -1.37 11.14
C CYS A 93 1.03 -1.71 10.91
N GLY A 94 0.76 -2.72 10.10
CA GLY A 94 -0.61 -3.15 9.85
C GLY A 94 -0.66 -4.32 8.89
N GLN A 95 -1.88 -4.76 8.60
CA GLN A 95 -2.11 -5.84 7.62
C GLN A 95 -3.54 -5.79 7.14
N ILE A 96 -3.78 -6.31 5.94
CA ILE A 96 -5.12 -6.46 5.40
C ILE A 96 -5.51 -7.93 5.54
N THR A 97 -6.58 -8.19 6.30
CA THR A 97 -7.09 -9.54 6.53
C THR A 97 -8.49 -9.73 5.95
N GLN A 98 -9.27 -8.64 5.79
CA GLN A 98 -10.64 -8.70 5.30
C GLN A 98 -10.65 -8.84 3.79
N GLN A 99 -11.44 -9.79 3.29
CA GLN A 99 -11.56 -9.99 1.83
C GLN A 99 -12.13 -8.76 1.14
N SER A 100 -13.05 -8.04 1.79
CA SER A 100 -13.60 -6.81 1.23
C SER A 100 -12.54 -5.74 1.00
N ASP A 101 -11.57 -5.62 1.91
CA ASP A 101 -10.46 -4.68 1.76
C ASP A 101 -9.53 -5.12 0.64
N LYS A 102 -9.24 -6.42 0.55
CA LYS A 102 -8.43 -6.96 -0.55
C LYS A 102 -9.10 -6.68 -1.90
N ASN A 103 -10.41 -6.89 -1.97
CA ASN A 103 -11.16 -6.63 -3.20
C ASN A 103 -11.11 -5.15 -3.59
N ALA A 104 -11.23 -4.26 -2.62
CA ALA A 104 -11.18 -2.81 -2.88
C ALA A 104 -9.81 -2.39 -3.42
N VAL A 105 -8.73 -2.90 -2.84
CA VAL A 105 -7.37 -2.62 -3.30
C VAL A 105 -7.16 -3.18 -4.72
N GLU A 106 -7.59 -4.40 -4.96
CA GLU A 106 -7.46 -5.02 -6.28
C GLU A 106 -8.25 -4.24 -7.33
N GLN A 107 -9.45 -3.78 -7.00
CA GLN A 107 -10.27 -2.97 -7.92
C GLN A 107 -9.58 -1.65 -8.25
N ALA A 108 -9.00 -0.98 -7.25
CA ALA A 108 -8.27 0.27 -7.47
C ALA A 108 -7.08 0.05 -8.42
N MET A 109 -6.35 -1.05 -8.25
CA MET A 109 -5.25 -1.41 -9.13
C MET A 109 -5.73 -1.73 -10.56
N ARG A 110 -6.86 -2.44 -10.68
CA ARG A 110 -7.42 -2.75 -12.00
C ARG A 110 -7.80 -1.48 -12.75
N VAL A 111 -8.41 -0.52 -12.05
CA VAL A 111 -8.78 0.76 -12.66
C VAL A 111 -7.53 1.49 -13.14
N TYR A 112 -6.54 1.62 -12.29
CA TYR A 112 -5.33 2.38 -12.63
C TYR A 112 -4.51 1.72 -13.74
N LEU A 113 -4.35 0.39 -13.67
CA LEU A 113 -3.53 -0.37 -14.63
C LEU A 113 -4.31 -0.85 -15.85
N ASP A 114 -5.63 -0.62 -15.87
CA ASP A 114 -6.52 -1.01 -16.96
C ASP A 114 -6.47 -2.54 -17.22
N LEU A 115 -6.62 -3.29 -16.14
CA LEU A 115 -6.63 -4.76 -16.20
C LEU A 115 -8.05 -5.34 -16.20
#